data_1852d7533bef04582c55f37ae5801c89
#
_entry.id   1852d7533bef04582c55f37ae5801c89
#
_cell.length_a   1.000
_cell.length_b   1.000
_cell.length_c   1.000
_cell.angle_alpha   90.00
_cell.angle_beta   90.00
_cell.angle_gamma   90.00
#
_symmetry.space_group_name_H-M   'P 1'
#
loop_
_entity.id
_entity.type
_entity.pdbx_description
1 polymer ?
#
loop_
_entity_poly.entity_id
_entity_poly.type
_entity_poly.pdbx_seq_one_letter_code
_entity_poly.pdbx_strand_id
1 'polypeptide(L)'
;MKYHEMSKNYIFRELQCQLSIKETAELCFKSVRTVKQWDSGKIIPPECKRLMRMHAGYELNKSEQWQGFKIVNEQLILPTGQALSPQQILMGAALVEISASDDIRTRSRLLKYARVIAKLMK
;
A
#
# COMPACT_ATOMS: atom_id res chain seq x y z
N MET A 1 -13.60 7.02 -22.31
CA MET A 1 -12.48 7.96 -22.62
C MET A 1 -11.26 7.14 -23.06
N LYS A 2 -10.69 7.50 -24.18
CA LYS A 2 -9.49 6.81 -24.69
C LYS A 2 -8.25 7.28 -23.92
N TYR A 3 -7.26 6.39 -23.78
CA TYR A 3 -6.06 6.69 -22.99
C TYR A 3 -5.35 7.99 -23.40
N HIS A 4 -5.23 8.25 -24.70
CA HIS A 4 -4.56 9.46 -25.19
C HIS A 4 -5.33 10.76 -24.90
N GLU A 5 -6.60 10.66 -24.52
CA GLU A 5 -7.45 11.81 -24.15
C GLU A 5 -7.39 12.09 -22.64
N MET A 6 -6.75 11.20 -21.88
CA MET A 6 -6.69 11.33 -20.43
C MET A 6 -5.53 12.22 -20.00
N SER A 7 -5.78 13.10 -19.03
CA SER A 7 -4.71 13.86 -18.40
C SER A 7 -3.85 12.93 -17.53
N LYS A 8 -2.62 13.35 -17.24
CA LYS A 8 -1.76 12.61 -16.31
C LYS A 8 -2.39 12.47 -14.93
N ASN A 9 -3.09 13.51 -14.48
CA ASN A 9 -3.77 13.51 -13.18
C ASN A 9 -4.93 12.52 -13.14
N TYR A 10 -5.70 12.43 -14.23
CA TYR A 10 -6.78 11.46 -14.34
C TYR A 10 -6.23 10.03 -14.27
N ILE A 11 -5.17 9.76 -15.05
CA ILE A 11 -4.53 8.45 -15.05
C ILE A 11 -4.03 8.10 -13.64
N PHE A 12 -3.39 9.03 -12.98
CA PHE A 12 -2.90 8.83 -11.61
C PHE A 12 -4.05 8.51 -10.65
N ARG A 13 -5.10 9.33 -10.66
CA ARG A 13 -6.23 9.16 -9.73
C ARG A 13 -7.05 7.91 -10.03
N GLU A 14 -7.52 7.76 -11.25
CA GLU A 14 -8.50 6.73 -11.61
C GLU A 14 -7.86 5.38 -11.84
N LEU A 15 -6.75 5.35 -12.58
CA LEU A 15 -6.15 4.10 -13.00
C LEU A 15 -5.09 3.58 -12.03
N GLN A 16 -4.23 4.44 -11.54
CA GLN A 16 -3.15 4.01 -10.63
C GLN A 16 -3.63 3.91 -9.19
N CYS A 17 -4.28 4.95 -8.68
CA CYS A 17 -4.75 4.96 -7.30
C CYS A 17 -6.11 4.31 -7.11
N GLN A 18 -6.86 4.10 -8.19
CA GLN A 18 -8.21 3.50 -8.16
C GLN A 18 -9.15 4.26 -7.21
N LEU A 19 -9.06 5.57 -7.22
CA LEU A 19 -9.89 6.45 -6.41
C LEU A 19 -10.92 7.14 -7.30
N SER A 20 -12.19 7.10 -6.88
CA SER A 20 -13.24 7.89 -7.54
C SER A 20 -13.06 9.37 -7.20
N ILE A 21 -13.76 10.23 -7.95
CA ILE A 21 -13.75 11.68 -7.67
C ILE A 21 -14.22 11.95 -6.24
N LYS A 22 -15.29 11.30 -5.82
CA LYS A 22 -15.86 11.49 -4.49
C LYS A 22 -14.90 11.01 -3.39
N GLU A 23 -14.32 9.81 -3.56
CA GLU A 23 -13.34 9.26 -2.61
C GLU A 23 -12.12 10.17 -2.48
N THR A 24 -11.63 10.71 -3.60
CA THR A 24 -10.50 11.62 -3.62
C THR A 24 -10.82 12.92 -2.87
N ALA A 25 -12.01 13.47 -3.13
CA ALA A 25 -12.44 14.69 -2.46
C ALA A 25 -12.52 14.51 -0.94
N GLU A 26 -13.06 13.39 -0.49
CA GLU A 26 -13.12 13.05 0.94
C GLU A 26 -11.74 12.85 1.54
N LEU A 27 -10.88 12.09 0.87
CA LEU A 27 -9.53 11.81 1.33
C LEU A 27 -8.68 13.07 1.49
N CYS A 28 -8.79 13.99 0.53
CA CYS A 28 -7.96 15.20 0.48
C CYS A 28 -8.62 16.41 1.14
N PHE A 29 -9.83 16.27 1.66
CA PHE A 29 -10.61 17.38 2.23
C PHE A 29 -10.81 18.52 1.22
N LYS A 30 -11.12 18.14 -0.01
CA LYS A 30 -11.39 19.08 -1.11
C LYS A 30 -12.80 18.86 -1.66
N SER A 31 -13.27 19.82 -2.46
CA SER A 31 -14.56 19.68 -3.14
C SER A 31 -14.43 18.78 -4.38
N VAL A 32 -15.56 18.19 -4.77
CA VAL A 32 -15.64 17.43 -6.03
C VAL A 32 -15.22 18.30 -7.21
N ARG A 33 -15.60 19.58 -7.19
CA ARG A 33 -15.21 20.54 -8.23
C ARG A 33 -13.70 20.66 -8.35
N THR A 34 -12.99 20.75 -7.23
CA THR A 34 -11.52 20.83 -7.19
C THR A 34 -10.89 19.59 -7.84
N VAL A 35 -11.40 18.41 -7.49
CA VAL A 35 -10.88 17.14 -8.06
C VAL A 35 -11.13 17.10 -9.57
N LYS A 36 -12.28 17.55 -10.03
CA LYS A 36 -12.56 17.64 -11.48
C LYS A 36 -11.60 18.59 -12.18
N GLN A 37 -11.20 19.68 -11.52
CA GLN A 37 -10.19 20.59 -12.07
C GLN A 37 -8.84 19.90 -12.22
N TRP A 38 -8.45 19.05 -11.26
CA TRP A 38 -7.24 18.26 -11.36
C TRP A 38 -7.28 17.33 -12.58
N ASP A 39 -8.42 16.68 -12.79
CA ASP A 39 -8.63 15.79 -13.93
C ASP A 39 -8.49 16.53 -15.27
N SER A 40 -8.81 17.83 -15.28
CA SER A 40 -8.66 18.66 -16.48
C SER A 40 -7.24 19.21 -16.69
N GLY A 41 -6.32 18.94 -15.76
CA GLY A 41 -4.91 19.30 -15.90
C GLY A 41 -4.34 20.23 -14.86
N LYS A 42 -5.14 20.73 -13.93
CA LYS A 42 -4.60 21.56 -12.84
C LYS A 42 -3.74 20.72 -11.89
N ILE A 43 -2.69 21.35 -11.36
CA ILE A 43 -1.73 20.65 -10.49
C ILE A 43 -2.40 20.16 -9.21
N ILE A 44 -2.20 18.88 -8.90
CA ILE A 44 -2.62 18.31 -7.62
C ILE A 44 -1.60 18.76 -6.57
N PRO A 45 -2.05 19.35 -5.43
CA PRO A 45 -1.11 19.70 -4.36
C PRO A 45 -0.27 18.51 -3.94
N PRO A 46 1.03 18.69 -3.65
CA PRO A 46 1.91 17.56 -3.29
C PRO A 46 1.39 16.75 -2.10
N GLU A 47 0.82 17.38 -1.09
CA GLU A 47 0.26 16.70 0.08
C GLU A 47 -0.93 15.81 -0.27
N CYS A 48 -1.78 16.27 -1.19
CA CYS A 48 -2.91 15.48 -1.65
C CYS A 48 -2.44 14.28 -2.49
N LYS A 49 -1.45 14.50 -3.33
CA LYS A 49 -0.87 13.45 -4.16
C LYS A 49 -0.24 12.35 -3.30
N ARG A 50 0.43 12.74 -2.23
CA ARG A 50 1.00 11.79 -1.27
C ARG A 50 -0.08 10.99 -0.56
N LEU A 51 -1.14 11.65 -0.08
CA LEU A 51 -2.28 10.96 0.54
C LEU A 51 -2.87 9.91 -0.40
N MET A 52 -3.02 10.26 -1.68
CA MET A 52 -3.56 9.35 -2.68
C MET A 52 -2.65 8.13 -2.89
N ARG A 53 -1.34 8.34 -2.98
CA ARG A 53 -0.38 7.23 -3.12
C ARG A 53 -0.38 6.33 -1.89
N MET A 54 -0.41 6.90 -0.70
CA MET A 54 -0.44 6.13 0.56
C MET A 54 -1.74 5.33 0.68
N HIS A 55 -2.86 5.94 0.34
CA HIS A 55 -4.15 5.25 0.35
C HIS A 55 -4.17 4.07 -0.63
N ALA A 56 -3.56 4.24 -1.78
CA ALA A 56 -3.48 3.19 -2.81
C ALA A 56 -2.43 2.10 -2.50
N GLY A 57 -1.63 2.28 -1.45
CA GLY A 57 -0.60 1.32 -1.07
C GLY A 57 0.73 1.46 -1.81
N TYR A 58 0.90 2.53 -2.60
CA TYR A 58 2.15 2.76 -3.34
C TYR A 58 3.23 3.42 -2.51
N GLU A 59 2.89 3.97 -1.35
CA GLU A 59 3.85 4.57 -0.44
C GLU A 59 3.47 4.19 0.99
N LEU A 60 4.24 3.31 1.62
CA LEU A 60 3.96 2.84 2.98
C LEU A 60 4.52 3.81 4.02
N ASN A 61 5.67 4.41 3.73
CA ASN A 61 6.33 5.36 4.60
C ASN A 61 7.28 6.22 3.77
N LYS A 62 7.56 7.43 4.25
CA LYS A 62 8.45 8.38 3.56
C LYS A 62 9.93 8.06 3.75
N SER A 63 10.27 7.17 4.69
CA SER A 63 11.65 6.79 4.97
C SER A 63 12.28 6.08 3.77
N GLU A 64 13.57 6.35 3.52
CA GLU A 64 14.31 5.71 2.44
C GLU A 64 14.32 4.18 2.57
N GLN A 65 14.27 3.66 3.80
CA GLN A 65 14.24 2.22 4.04
C GLN A 65 13.00 1.55 3.44
N TRP A 66 11.92 2.30 3.28
CA TRP A 66 10.66 1.77 2.74
C TRP A 66 10.43 2.10 1.27
N GLN A 67 11.43 2.70 0.59
CA GLN A 67 11.29 2.98 -0.83
C GLN A 67 11.24 1.69 -1.64
N GLY A 68 10.32 1.65 -2.58
CA GLY A 68 10.11 0.49 -3.43
C GLY A 68 9.16 -0.55 -2.84
N PHE A 69 8.79 -0.43 -1.57
CA PHE A 69 7.76 -1.28 -0.98
C PHE A 69 6.38 -0.69 -1.29
N LYS A 70 5.43 -1.54 -1.64
CA LYS A 70 4.05 -1.12 -1.89
C LYS A 70 3.10 -2.29 -1.62
N ILE A 71 1.81 -1.98 -1.48
CA ILE A 71 0.78 -3.00 -1.31
C ILE A 71 -0.11 -2.98 -2.54
N VAL A 72 -0.22 -4.12 -3.21
CA VAL A 72 -1.07 -4.29 -4.41
C VAL A 72 -1.81 -5.61 -4.27
N ASN A 73 -3.13 -5.58 -4.45
CA ASN A 73 -3.99 -6.77 -4.38
C ASN A 73 -3.76 -7.58 -3.09
N GLU A 74 -3.69 -6.87 -1.95
CA GLU A 74 -3.52 -7.47 -0.62
C GLU A 74 -2.19 -8.22 -0.43
N GLN A 75 -1.20 -7.91 -1.26
CA GLN A 75 0.15 -8.45 -1.14
C GLN A 75 1.17 -7.34 -0.98
N LEU A 76 2.20 -7.59 -0.18
CA LEU A 76 3.33 -6.68 -0.06
C LEU A 76 4.30 -6.95 -1.20
N ILE A 77 4.56 -5.92 -2.00
CA ILE A 77 5.52 -6.01 -3.10
C ILE A 77 6.85 -5.45 -2.60
N LEU A 78 7.89 -6.25 -2.68
CA LEU A 78 9.24 -5.84 -2.30
C LEU A 78 9.92 -5.08 -3.43
N PRO A 79 10.97 -4.30 -3.13
CA PRO A 79 11.73 -3.61 -4.18
C PRO A 79 12.30 -4.56 -5.24
N THR A 80 12.49 -5.84 -4.91
CA THR A 80 12.94 -6.87 -5.85
C THR A 80 11.85 -7.33 -6.82
N GLY A 81 10.60 -6.89 -6.60
CA GLY A 81 9.45 -7.33 -7.38
C GLY A 81 8.72 -8.53 -6.80
N GLN A 82 9.26 -9.18 -5.77
CA GLN A 82 8.61 -10.33 -5.14
C GLN A 82 7.35 -9.89 -4.39
N ALA A 83 6.26 -10.64 -4.55
CA ALA A 83 5.01 -10.41 -3.86
C ALA A 83 4.87 -11.38 -2.69
N LEU A 84 4.49 -10.87 -1.52
CA LEU A 84 4.29 -11.66 -0.31
C LEU A 84 2.88 -11.47 0.22
N SER A 85 2.21 -12.58 0.53
CA SER A 85 0.94 -12.53 1.24
C SER A 85 1.18 -12.25 2.73
N PRO A 86 0.14 -11.81 3.48
CA PRO A 86 0.26 -11.66 4.93
C PRO A 86 0.76 -12.93 5.62
N GLN A 87 0.30 -14.09 5.18
CA GLN A 87 0.74 -15.38 5.73
C GLN A 87 2.24 -15.60 5.52
N GLN A 88 2.73 -15.32 4.32
CA GLN A 88 4.16 -15.47 4.00
C GLN A 88 5.01 -14.52 4.84
N ILE A 89 4.53 -13.30 5.09
CA ILE A 89 5.23 -12.33 5.93
C ILE A 89 5.36 -12.87 7.35
N LEU A 90 4.27 -13.41 7.90
CA LEU A 90 4.27 -13.98 9.24
C LEU A 90 5.17 -15.22 9.34
N MET A 91 5.16 -16.07 8.32
CA MET A 91 6.04 -17.23 8.27
C MET A 91 7.51 -16.81 8.18
N GLY A 92 7.80 -15.79 7.38
CA GLY A 92 9.14 -15.22 7.28
C GLY A 92 9.62 -14.68 8.61
N ALA A 93 8.77 -13.98 9.34
CA ALA A 93 9.09 -13.48 10.67
C ALA A 93 9.40 -14.62 11.63
N ALA A 94 8.63 -15.71 11.59
CA ALA A 94 8.86 -16.89 12.40
C ALA A 94 10.21 -17.53 12.09
N LEU A 95 10.56 -17.63 10.80
CA LEU A 95 11.85 -18.19 10.38
C LEU A 95 13.04 -17.34 10.87
N VAL A 96 12.88 -16.01 10.84
CA VAL A 96 13.89 -15.10 11.37
C VAL A 96 14.12 -15.37 12.88
N GLU A 97 13.04 -15.56 13.64
CA GLU A 97 13.15 -15.87 15.07
C GLU A 97 13.83 -17.22 15.31
N ILE A 98 13.52 -18.23 14.52
CA ILE A 98 14.18 -19.57 14.63
C ILE A 98 15.68 -19.43 14.42
N SER A 99 16.11 -18.66 13.43
CA SER A 99 17.53 -18.50 13.14
C SER A 99 18.26 -17.61 14.15
N ALA A 100 17.52 -16.80 14.92
CA ALA A 100 18.11 -15.88 15.88
C ALA A 100 18.42 -16.49 17.24
N SER A 101 17.56 -17.40 17.74
CA SER A 101 17.72 -17.96 19.09
C SER A 101 16.83 -19.19 19.32
N ASP A 102 17.32 -20.13 20.17
CA ASP A 102 16.57 -21.31 20.61
C ASP A 102 15.98 -21.14 22.01
N ASP A 103 15.90 -19.93 22.54
CA ASP A 103 15.42 -19.71 23.89
C ASP A 103 13.89 -19.79 24.01
N ILE A 104 13.40 -19.73 25.26
CA ILE A 104 11.96 -19.83 25.58
C ILE A 104 11.17 -18.68 24.95
N ARG A 105 11.75 -17.48 24.90
CA ARG A 105 11.10 -16.31 24.30
C ARG A 105 10.82 -16.53 22.83
N THR A 106 11.79 -17.08 22.10
CA THR A 106 11.65 -17.40 20.69
C THR A 106 10.52 -18.39 20.48
N ARG A 107 10.45 -19.45 21.30
CA ARG A 107 9.35 -20.42 21.23
C ARG A 107 8.00 -19.79 21.47
N SER A 108 7.89 -18.89 22.43
CA SER A 108 6.64 -18.17 22.71
C SER A 108 6.21 -17.30 21.54
N ARG A 109 7.14 -16.60 20.89
CA ARG A 109 6.86 -15.79 19.71
C ARG A 109 6.41 -16.66 18.53
N LEU A 110 7.07 -17.78 18.32
CA LEU A 110 6.70 -18.72 17.25
C LEU A 110 5.27 -19.22 17.41
N LEU A 111 4.84 -19.52 18.65
CA LEU A 111 3.47 -19.93 18.92
C LEU A 111 2.47 -18.82 18.57
N LYS A 112 2.82 -17.56 18.85
CA LYS A 112 1.97 -16.43 18.47
C LYS A 112 1.81 -16.32 16.96
N TYR A 113 2.92 -16.43 16.20
CA TYR A 113 2.88 -16.40 14.74
C TYR A 113 2.03 -17.54 14.19
N ALA A 114 2.20 -18.75 14.73
CA ALA A 114 1.43 -19.91 14.32
C ALA A 114 -0.06 -19.71 14.51
N ARG A 115 -0.48 -19.13 15.63
CA ARG A 115 -1.90 -18.82 15.90
C ARG A 115 -2.47 -17.83 14.93
N VAL A 116 -1.73 -16.76 14.62
CA VAL A 116 -2.17 -15.73 13.66
C VAL A 116 -2.27 -16.32 12.26
N ILE A 117 -1.28 -17.11 11.84
CA ILE A 117 -1.29 -17.78 10.53
C ILE A 117 -2.50 -18.70 10.43
N ALA A 118 -2.79 -19.49 11.46
CA ALA A 118 -3.94 -20.39 11.49
C ALA A 118 -5.26 -19.63 11.29
N LYS A 119 -5.40 -18.45 11.90
CA LYS A 119 -6.59 -17.60 11.70
C LYS A 119 -6.72 -17.12 10.26
N LEU A 120 -5.61 -16.75 9.62
CA LEU A 120 -5.61 -16.27 8.24
C LEU A 120 -5.94 -17.37 7.23
N MET A 121 -5.70 -18.62 7.57
CA MET A 121 -5.95 -19.77 6.69
C MET A 121 -7.40 -20.28 6.74
N LYS A 122 -8.21 -19.75 7.63
CA LYS A 122 -9.63 -20.14 7.73
C LYS A 122 -10.51 -19.48 6.69
#